data_c62e0940a5888bb3dfaa0ef43e279f5b
#
_entry.id   c62e0940a5888bb3dfaa0ef43e279f5b
#
_cell.length_a   1.000
_cell.length_b   1.000
_cell.length_c   1.000
_cell.angle_alpha   90.00
_cell.angle_beta   90.00
_cell.angle_gamma   90.00
#
_symmetry.space_group_name_H-M   'P 1'
#
loop_
_entity.id
_entity.type
_entity.pdbx_description
1 polymer ?
#
loop_
_entity_poly.entity_id
_entity_poly.type
_entity_poly.pdbx_seq_one_letter_code
_entity_poly.pdbx_strand_id
1 'polypeptide(L)'
;MNKSLTYLQKMASGRIVLFAFILTMAVYLLMLLYTIPKVENFAPGIALFDLSPAGYSYQHAASLLETLGETGRSVYLYQQLPADFIYPGLFAISYSLLLIWLFAKSFKPDSKIFYLAIVPVFGGLFDYLENVCIVLMIKSFPDLSGELVAIASTFSILKSVFTTAFFLLLFVGFIAFLASLMKRKYWSLT
;
A
#
# COMPACT_ATOMS: atom_id res chain seq x y z
N MET A 1 15.17 -25.72 8.88
CA MET A 1 14.31 -24.96 7.93
C MET A 1 12.97 -24.68 8.59
N ASN A 2 12.55 -23.42 8.68
CA ASN A 2 11.29 -23.03 9.34
C ASN A 2 10.11 -23.51 8.49
N LYS A 3 9.25 -24.40 9.04
CA LYS A 3 8.09 -24.98 8.32
C LYS A 3 7.16 -23.91 7.73
N SER A 4 6.96 -22.81 8.45
CA SER A 4 6.14 -21.67 7.98
C SER A 4 6.72 -20.99 6.73
N LEU A 5 8.04 -20.79 6.69
CA LEU A 5 8.71 -20.18 5.54
C LEU A 5 8.60 -21.08 4.29
N THR A 6 8.78 -22.38 4.46
CA THR A 6 8.63 -23.34 3.36
C THR A 6 7.21 -23.36 2.81
N TYR A 7 6.21 -23.22 3.68
CA TYR A 7 4.80 -23.14 3.28
C TYR A 7 4.52 -21.86 2.47
N LEU A 8 4.99 -20.69 2.95
CA LEU A 8 4.85 -19.43 2.25
C LEU A 8 5.52 -19.44 0.87
N GLN A 9 6.71 -20.03 0.75
CA GLN A 9 7.40 -20.18 -0.53
C GLN A 9 6.62 -21.07 -1.51
N LYS A 10 5.94 -22.10 -1.03
CA LYS A 10 5.06 -22.94 -1.87
C LYS A 10 3.81 -22.19 -2.33
N MET A 11 3.22 -21.37 -1.48
CA MET A 11 2.05 -20.54 -1.83
C MET A 11 2.41 -19.46 -2.86
N ALA A 12 3.61 -18.89 -2.82
CA ALA A 12 4.09 -17.87 -3.74
C ALA A 12 4.41 -18.45 -5.13
N SER A 13 3.45 -19.17 -5.74
CA SER A 13 3.60 -19.62 -7.13
C SER A 13 3.36 -18.45 -8.10
N GLY A 14 4.02 -18.48 -9.27
CA GLY A 14 3.89 -17.39 -10.25
C GLY A 14 2.45 -17.09 -10.68
N ARG A 15 1.59 -18.13 -10.73
CA ARG A 15 0.15 -17.95 -11.07
C ARG A 15 -0.60 -17.21 -9.95
N ILE A 16 -0.37 -17.58 -8.69
CA ILE A 16 -1.01 -16.94 -7.53
C ILE A 16 -0.54 -15.49 -7.41
N VAL A 17 0.78 -15.27 -7.55
CA VAL A 17 1.36 -13.92 -7.52
C VAL A 17 0.79 -13.03 -8.62
N LEU A 18 0.70 -13.55 -9.85
CA LEU A 18 0.13 -12.80 -10.98
C LEU A 18 -1.35 -12.47 -10.75
N PHE A 19 -2.14 -13.45 -10.29
CA PHE A 19 -3.56 -13.23 -10.00
C PHE A 19 -3.76 -12.17 -8.91
N ALA A 20 -3.04 -12.29 -7.78
CA ALA A 20 -3.10 -11.34 -6.69
C ALA A 20 -2.66 -9.94 -7.15
N PHE A 21 -1.60 -9.84 -7.95
CA PHE A 21 -1.13 -8.58 -8.52
C PHE A 21 -2.18 -7.93 -9.43
N ILE A 22 -2.79 -8.69 -10.35
CA ILE A 22 -3.84 -8.17 -11.24
C ILE A 22 -5.03 -7.65 -10.42
N LEU A 23 -5.46 -8.39 -9.39
CA LEU A 23 -6.57 -7.96 -8.54
C LEU A 23 -6.23 -6.67 -7.77
N THR A 24 -5.03 -6.58 -7.22
CA THR A 24 -4.54 -5.37 -6.54
C THR A 24 -4.50 -4.18 -7.51
N MET A 25 -3.97 -4.39 -8.72
CA MET A 25 -3.92 -3.33 -9.74
C MET A 25 -5.31 -2.91 -10.21
N ALA A 26 -6.27 -3.83 -10.31
CA ALA A 26 -7.64 -3.49 -10.69
C ALA A 26 -8.29 -2.55 -9.67
N VAL A 27 -8.14 -2.84 -8.36
CA VAL A 27 -8.64 -1.94 -7.30
C VAL A 27 -7.88 -0.61 -7.28
N TYR A 28 -6.56 -0.64 -7.40
CA TYR A 28 -5.74 0.57 -7.48
C TYR A 28 -6.15 1.48 -8.65
N LEU A 29 -6.33 0.91 -9.84
CA LEU A 29 -6.76 1.67 -11.02
C LEU A 29 -8.19 2.19 -10.89
N LEU A 30 -9.10 1.45 -10.25
CA LEU A 30 -10.44 1.94 -9.91
C LEU A 30 -10.35 3.18 -9.03
N MET A 31 -9.49 3.15 -8.01
CA MET A 31 -9.29 4.30 -7.14
C MET A 31 -8.67 5.47 -7.90
N LEU A 32 -7.56 5.25 -8.59
CA LEU A 32 -6.79 6.29 -9.26
C LEU A 32 -7.57 6.97 -10.40
N LEU A 33 -8.37 6.21 -11.16
CA LEU A 33 -9.04 6.71 -12.36
C LEU A 33 -10.49 7.14 -12.11
N TYR A 34 -11.10 6.71 -11.00
CA TYR A 34 -12.51 6.96 -10.77
C TYR A 34 -12.83 7.56 -9.40
N THR A 35 -12.49 6.86 -8.29
CA THR A 35 -12.98 7.31 -6.98
C THR A 35 -12.19 8.50 -6.43
N ILE A 36 -10.87 8.53 -6.57
CA ILE A 36 -10.03 9.66 -6.16
C ILE A 36 -10.39 10.94 -6.95
N PRO A 37 -10.39 10.95 -8.30
CA PRO A 37 -10.75 12.14 -9.06
C PRO A 37 -12.16 12.65 -8.75
N LYS A 38 -13.08 11.73 -8.42
CA LYS A 38 -14.44 12.12 -8.03
C LYS A 38 -14.48 12.91 -6.73
N VAL A 39 -13.64 12.59 -5.75
CA VAL A 39 -13.51 13.37 -4.51
C VAL A 39 -12.78 14.68 -4.77
N GLU A 40 -11.67 14.65 -5.54
CA GLU A 40 -10.85 15.83 -5.88
C GLU A 40 -11.67 16.94 -6.56
N ASN A 41 -12.68 16.57 -7.34
CA ASN A 41 -13.58 17.55 -7.98
C ASN A 41 -14.34 18.45 -6.98
N PHE A 42 -14.49 18.03 -5.71
CA PHE A 42 -15.09 18.82 -4.64
C PHE A 42 -14.09 19.70 -3.89
N ALA A 43 -12.78 19.41 -3.99
CA ALA A 43 -11.73 20.19 -3.34
C ALA A 43 -10.54 20.42 -4.30
N PRO A 44 -10.75 21.14 -5.43
CA PRO A 44 -9.71 21.30 -6.44
C PRO A 44 -8.51 22.05 -5.88
N GLY A 45 -7.32 21.48 -6.11
CA GLY A 45 -6.05 22.07 -5.66
C GLY A 45 -5.68 21.78 -4.19
N ILE A 46 -6.49 21.03 -3.45
CA ILE A 46 -6.18 20.58 -2.09
C ILE A 46 -5.94 19.06 -2.14
N ALA A 47 -4.76 18.62 -1.72
CA ALA A 47 -4.42 17.19 -1.70
C ALA A 47 -5.33 16.43 -0.73
N LEU A 48 -5.85 15.29 -1.15
CA LEU A 48 -6.59 14.38 -0.27
C LEU A 48 -5.66 13.78 0.78
N PHE A 49 -6.21 13.28 1.88
CA PHE A 49 -5.44 12.63 2.94
C PHE A 49 -4.61 11.48 2.37
N ASP A 50 -5.21 10.59 1.58
CA ASP A 50 -4.57 9.42 0.94
C ASP A 50 -3.41 9.79 0.02
N LEU A 51 -3.38 11.03 -0.50
CA LEU A 51 -2.36 11.56 -1.41
C LEU A 51 -1.33 12.46 -0.71
N SER A 52 -1.24 12.39 0.61
CA SER A 52 -0.35 13.23 1.44
C SER A 52 0.77 12.39 2.10
N PRO A 53 1.75 11.87 1.33
CA PRO A 53 2.76 10.92 1.82
C PRO A 53 3.71 11.51 2.88
N ALA A 54 3.82 12.83 2.96
CA ALA A 54 4.61 13.54 3.97
C ALA A 54 3.78 13.90 5.22
N GLY A 55 2.52 13.43 5.30
CA GLY A 55 1.57 13.81 6.32
C GLY A 55 0.92 15.17 6.03
N TYR A 56 0.09 15.63 6.97
CA TYR A 56 -0.67 16.87 6.84
C TYR A 56 -0.89 17.56 8.19
N SER A 57 -1.08 18.87 8.15
CA SER A 57 -1.36 19.68 9.34
C SER A 57 -2.85 19.71 9.67
N TYR A 58 -3.18 20.21 10.87
CA TYR A 58 -4.56 20.48 11.25
C TYR A 58 -5.25 21.46 10.29
N GLN A 59 -4.54 22.53 9.90
CA GLN A 59 -5.08 23.51 8.96
C GLN A 59 -5.41 22.90 7.61
N HIS A 60 -4.55 22.02 7.11
CA HIS A 60 -4.81 21.28 5.87
C HIS A 60 -6.05 20.40 6.01
N ALA A 61 -6.16 19.63 7.09
CA ALA A 61 -7.30 18.75 7.33
C ALA A 61 -8.62 19.52 7.44
N ALA A 62 -8.63 20.61 8.20
CA ALA A 62 -9.80 21.48 8.36
C ALA A 62 -10.21 22.11 7.01
N SER A 63 -9.26 22.68 6.26
CA SER A 63 -9.49 23.29 4.97
C SER A 63 -10.01 22.28 3.93
N LEU A 64 -9.45 21.07 3.89
CA LEU A 64 -9.91 20.01 3.00
C LEU A 64 -11.36 19.63 3.31
N LEU A 65 -11.67 19.34 4.58
CA LEU A 65 -13.02 18.92 4.99
C LEU A 65 -14.08 20.02 4.80
N GLU A 66 -13.70 21.28 5.00
CA GLU A 66 -14.55 22.42 4.74
C GLU A 66 -14.84 22.57 3.23
N THR A 67 -13.78 22.56 2.41
CA THR A 67 -13.88 22.73 0.94
C THR A 67 -14.67 21.61 0.29
N LEU A 68 -14.52 20.35 0.75
CA LEU A 68 -15.33 19.22 0.29
C LEU A 68 -16.84 19.45 0.46
N GLY A 69 -17.24 20.23 1.44
CA GLY A 69 -18.66 20.39 1.78
C GLY A 69 -19.29 19.06 2.21
N GLU A 70 -20.57 19.06 2.50
CA GLU A 70 -21.28 17.84 2.92
C GLU A 70 -21.29 16.77 1.83
N THR A 71 -21.54 17.18 0.58
CA THR A 71 -21.57 16.25 -0.56
C THR A 71 -20.23 15.63 -0.84
N GLY A 72 -19.14 16.40 -0.86
CA GLY A 72 -17.80 15.87 -1.09
C GLY A 72 -17.35 14.94 0.03
N ARG A 73 -17.61 15.27 1.30
CA ARG A 73 -17.37 14.38 2.44
C ARG A 73 -18.15 13.07 2.34
N SER A 74 -19.42 13.14 1.88
CA SER A 74 -20.23 11.94 1.64
C SER A 74 -19.65 11.07 0.52
N VAL A 75 -19.19 11.65 -0.58
CA VAL A 75 -18.54 10.93 -1.67
C VAL A 75 -17.24 10.29 -1.19
N TYR A 76 -16.44 11.00 -0.40
CA TYR A 76 -15.21 10.45 0.18
C TYR A 76 -15.52 9.23 1.06
N LEU A 77 -16.47 9.39 1.99
CA LEU A 77 -16.83 8.36 2.97
C LEU A 77 -17.44 7.10 2.34
N TYR A 78 -18.30 7.26 1.34
CA TYR A 78 -19.11 6.15 0.81
C TYR A 78 -18.67 5.62 -0.56
N GLN A 79 -17.76 6.31 -1.25
CA GLN A 79 -17.30 5.87 -2.57
C GLN A 79 -15.79 5.62 -2.63
N GLN A 80 -14.95 6.51 -2.08
CA GLN A 80 -13.51 6.33 -2.06
C GLN A 80 -13.08 5.35 -0.94
N LEU A 81 -13.43 5.63 0.31
CA LEU A 81 -12.98 4.84 1.45
C LEU A 81 -13.37 3.35 1.39
N PRO A 82 -14.55 2.91 0.87
CA PRO A 82 -14.81 1.48 0.72
C PRO A 82 -13.81 0.76 -0.19
N ALA A 83 -13.39 1.38 -1.30
CA ALA A 83 -12.35 0.83 -2.17
C ALA A 83 -11.00 0.84 -1.46
N ASP A 84 -10.73 1.91 -0.73
CA ASP A 84 -9.50 2.11 0.03
C ASP A 84 -9.42 1.22 1.30
N PHE A 85 -10.50 0.69 1.80
CA PHE A 85 -10.49 -0.39 2.79
C PHE A 85 -10.19 -1.77 2.19
N ILE A 86 -10.42 -1.98 0.90
CA ILE A 86 -10.07 -3.24 0.21
C ILE A 86 -8.59 -3.25 -0.18
N TYR A 87 -8.08 -2.10 -0.66
CA TYR A 87 -6.74 -1.99 -1.23
C TYR A 87 -5.59 -2.39 -0.29
N PRO A 88 -5.53 -1.97 0.99
CA PRO A 88 -4.39 -2.28 1.87
C PRO A 88 -4.23 -3.77 2.14
N GLY A 89 -5.34 -4.52 2.23
CA GLY A 89 -5.30 -5.97 2.38
C GLY A 89 -4.75 -6.66 1.13
N LEU A 90 -5.19 -6.23 -0.05
CA LEU A 90 -4.66 -6.72 -1.32
C LEU A 90 -3.19 -6.34 -1.50
N PHE A 91 -2.82 -5.12 -1.17
CA PHE A 91 -1.43 -4.63 -1.17
C PHE A 91 -0.55 -5.53 -0.29
N ALA A 92 -0.92 -5.74 0.97
CA ALA A 92 -0.18 -6.53 1.93
C ALA A 92 0.05 -7.97 1.42
N ILE A 93 -1.02 -8.64 0.96
CA ILE A 93 -0.95 -10.03 0.51
C ILE A 93 -0.18 -10.15 -0.81
N SER A 94 -0.58 -9.37 -1.81
CA SER A 94 -0.03 -9.46 -3.16
C SER A 94 1.47 -9.17 -3.18
N TYR A 95 1.90 -8.10 -2.55
CA TYR A 95 3.28 -7.66 -2.59
C TYR A 95 4.19 -8.45 -1.65
N SER A 96 3.67 -8.99 -0.54
CA SER A 96 4.41 -9.99 0.24
C SER A 96 4.68 -11.27 -0.57
N LEU A 97 3.66 -11.79 -1.26
CA LEU A 97 3.81 -12.96 -2.14
C LEU A 97 4.76 -12.67 -3.31
N LEU A 98 4.70 -11.49 -3.90
CA LEU A 98 5.61 -11.06 -4.97
C LEU A 98 7.07 -11.04 -4.50
N LEU A 99 7.36 -10.46 -3.32
CA LEU A 99 8.71 -10.47 -2.74
C LEU A 99 9.19 -11.89 -2.45
N ILE A 100 8.35 -12.74 -1.84
CA ILE A 100 8.68 -14.14 -1.57
C ILE A 100 9.02 -14.87 -2.87
N TRP A 101 8.19 -14.72 -3.90
CA TRP A 101 8.41 -15.34 -5.21
C TRP A 101 9.72 -14.89 -5.85
N LEU A 102 9.99 -13.58 -5.83
CA LEU A 102 11.18 -12.97 -6.41
C LEU A 102 12.44 -13.43 -5.68
N PHE A 103 12.41 -13.44 -4.34
CA PHE A 103 13.53 -13.91 -3.51
C PHE A 103 13.78 -15.41 -3.70
N ALA A 104 12.74 -16.24 -3.84
CA ALA A 104 12.87 -17.67 -4.08
C ALA A 104 13.58 -18.01 -5.40
N LYS A 105 13.60 -17.09 -6.37
CA LYS A 105 14.33 -17.25 -7.63
C LYS A 105 15.82 -16.91 -7.53
N SER A 106 16.20 -16.14 -6.49
CA SER A 106 17.51 -15.50 -6.40
C SER A 106 18.34 -15.91 -5.18
N PHE A 107 17.69 -16.33 -4.09
CA PHE A 107 18.33 -16.59 -2.81
C PHE A 107 18.08 -18.02 -2.34
N LYS A 108 18.92 -18.50 -1.40
CA LYS A 108 18.75 -19.81 -0.77
C LYS A 108 17.45 -19.86 0.05
N PRO A 109 16.76 -21.02 0.13
CA PRO A 109 15.46 -21.13 0.80
C PRO A 109 15.46 -20.77 2.30
N ASP A 110 16.59 -20.86 2.97
CA ASP A 110 16.79 -20.56 4.39
C ASP A 110 17.32 -19.14 4.65
N SER A 111 17.44 -18.32 3.61
CA SER A 111 17.92 -16.93 3.72
C SER A 111 17.01 -16.07 4.57
N LYS A 112 17.60 -15.23 5.43
CA LYS A 112 16.86 -14.26 6.26
C LYS A 112 16.13 -13.18 5.46
N ILE A 113 16.45 -12.99 4.18
CA ILE A 113 15.82 -12.00 3.31
C ILE A 113 14.30 -12.20 3.19
N PHE A 114 13.82 -13.43 3.34
CA PHE A 114 12.38 -13.72 3.27
C PHE A 114 11.58 -13.05 4.40
N TYR A 115 12.19 -12.71 5.53
CA TYR A 115 11.50 -11.96 6.59
C TYR A 115 11.17 -10.52 6.16
N LEU A 116 11.90 -9.97 5.18
CA LEU A 116 11.59 -8.63 4.64
C LEU A 116 10.29 -8.59 3.83
N ALA A 117 9.75 -9.74 3.46
CA ALA A 117 8.43 -9.83 2.83
C ALA A 117 7.27 -9.44 3.78
N ILE A 118 7.54 -9.16 5.06
CA ILE A 118 6.58 -8.59 5.99
C ILE A 118 6.38 -7.06 5.79
N VAL A 119 7.32 -6.39 5.12
CA VAL A 119 7.28 -4.93 4.94
C VAL A 119 5.98 -4.43 4.32
N PRO A 120 5.42 -5.04 3.24
CA PRO A 120 4.11 -4.64 2.70
C PRO A 120 2.96 -4.81 3.70
N VAL A 121 3.05 -5.74 4.64
CA VAL A 121 2.02 -5.95 5.67
C VAL A 121 1.93 -4.74 6.60
N PHE A 122 3.07 -4.18 7.00
CA PHE A 122 3.10 -2.95 7.80
C PHE A 122 2.58 -1.75 7.00
N GLY A 123 2.91 -1.64 5.70
CA GLY A 123 2.33 -0.63 4.81
C GLY A 123 0.81 -0.68 4.81
N GLY A 124 0.24 -1.86 4.57
CA GLY A 124 -1.21 -2.07 4.59
C GLY A 124 -1.84 -1.84 5.98
N LEU A 125 -1.14 -2.20 7.07
CA LEU A 125 -1.63 -1.95 8.42
C LEU A 125 -1.76 -0.44 8.71
N PHE A 126 -0.74 0.35 8.38
CA PHE A 126 -0.78 1.80 8.61
C PHE A 126 -1.78 2.49 7.70
N ASP A 127 -2.02 1.98 6.50
CA ASP A 127 -3.06 2.42 5.59
C ASP A 127 -4.47 2.19 6.18
N TYR A 128 -4.74 1.01 6.73
CA TYR A 128 -5.99 0.76 7.46
C TYR A 128 -6.20 1.71 8.64
N LEU A 129 -5.15 1.96 9.43
CA LEU A 129 -5.21 2.85 10.58
C LEU A 129 -5.46 4.30 10.15
N GLU A 130 -4.84 4.76 9.06
CA GLU A 130 -5.11 6.05 8.46
C GLU A 130 -6.58 6.15 8.01
N ASN A 131 -7.08 5.17 7.26
CA ASN A 131 -8.46 5.16 6.76
C ASN A 131 -9.49 5.22 7.89
N VAL A 132 -9.24 4.52 9.01
CA VAL A 132 -10.10 4.64 10.21
C VAL A 132 -10.08 6.06 10.74
N CYS A 133 -8.92 6.70 10.83
CA CYS A 133 -8.83 8.09 11.28
C CYS A 133 -9.54 9.05 10.31
N ILE A 134 -9.43 8.84 8.99
CA ILE A 134 -10.13 9.66 7.99
C ILE A 134 -11.65 9.55 8.18
N VAL A 135 -12.18 8.34 8.37
CA VAL A 135 -13.61 8.13 8.70
C VAL A 135 -14.01 8.94 9.93
N LEU A 136 -13.20 8.88 11.00
CA LEU A 136 -13.48 9.60 12.23
C LEU A 136 -13.44 11.12 12.02
N MET A 137 -12.45 11.64 11.29
CA MET A 137 -12.32 13.07 10.96
C MET A 137 -13.52 13.57 10.14
N ILE A 138 -13.94 12.81 9.13
CA ILE A 138 -15.11 13.18 8.30
C ILE A 138 -16.40 13.22 9.15
N LYS A 139 -16.58 12.24 10.04
CA LYS A 139 -17.79 12.13 10.87
C LYS A 139 -17.85 13.15 12.00
N SER A 140 -16.70 13.57 12.54
CA SER A 140 -16.64 14.56 13.63
C SER A 140 -16.67 15.99 13.15
N PHE A 141 -16.48 16.25 11.85
CA PHE A 141 -16.49 17.61 11.33
C PHE A 141 -17.85 18.32 11.56
N PRO A 142 -17.89 19.59 12.07
CA PRO A 142 -16.78 20.53 12.19
C PRO A 142 -15.92 20.39 13.47
N ASP A 143 -16.28 19.54 14.44
CA ASP A 143 -15.59 19.39 15.72
C ASP A 143 -14.34 18.50 15.56
N LEU A 144 -13.37 18.96 14.76
CA LEU A 144 -12.16 18.21 14.41
C LEU A 144 -11.15 18.22 15.56
N SER A 145 -10.72 17.05 16.04
CA SER A 145 -9.67 16.92 17.06
C SER A 145 -8.27 17.08 16.45
N GLY A 146 -7.46 17.97 17.02
CA GLY A 146 -6.07 18.14 16.64
C GLY A 146 -5.22 16.88 16.88
N GLU A 147 -5.50 16.12 17.95
CA GLU A 147 -4.83 14.85 18.26
C GLU A 147 -5.17 13.80 17.21
N LEU A 148 -6.44 13.68 16.82
CA LEU A 148 -6.86 12.75 15.77
C LEU A 148 -6.16 13.04 14.43
N VAL A 149 -6.06 14.32 14.05
CA VAL A 149 -5.33 14.74 12.84
C VAL A 149 -3.85 14.37 12.91
N ALA A 150 -3.19 14.62 14.06
CA ALA A 150 -1.79 14.29 14.24
C ALA A 150 -1.52 12.77 14.16
N ILE A 151 -2.40 11.96 14.75
CA ILE A 151 -2.34 10.49 14.68
C ILE A 151 -2.52 10.02 13.23
N ALA A 152 -3.55 10.53 12.53
CA ALA A 152 -3.84 10.20 11.15
C ALA A 152 -2.65 10.57 10.23
N SER A 153 -2.12 11.77 10.36
CA SER A 153 -0.93 12.25 9.64
C SER A 153 0.31 11.36 9.90
N THR A 154 0.48 10.89 11.14
CA THR A 154 1.56 9.94 11.48
C THR A 154 1.38 8.61 10.75
N PHE A 155 0.15 8.09 10.64
CA PHE A 155 -0.11 6.87 9.89
C PHE A 155 0.12 7.05 8.38
N SER A 156 -0.23 8.20 7.78
CA SER A 156 0.15 8.56 6.40
C SER A 156 1.65 8.45 6.18
N ILE A 157 2.45 9.04 7.08
CA ILE A 157 3.92 8.99 6.99
C ILE A 157 4.42 7.56 7.11
N LEU A 158 3.95 6.79 8.10
CA LEU A 158 4.37 5.41 8.30
C LEU A 158 4.00 4.52 7.11
N LYS A 159 2.76 4.63 6.58
CA LYS A 159 2.34 3.98 5.34
C LYS A 159 3.33 4.25 4.21
N SER A 160 3.68 5.51 4.02
CA SER A 160 4.57 5.95 2.94
C SER A 160 6.01 5.43 3.11
N VAL A 161 6.52 5.40 4.34
CA VAL A 161 7.84 4.82 4.67
C VAL A 161 7.88 3.33 4.32
N PHE A 162 6.88 2.56 4.76
CA PHE A 162 6.85 1.11 4.47
C PHE A 162 6.58 0.81 3.00
N THR A 163 5.77 1.63 2.32
CA THR A 163 5.54 1.51 0.88
C THR A 163 6.82 1.81 0.10
N THR A 164 7.56 2.86 0.47
CA THR A 164 8.85 3.17 -0.14
C THR A 164 9.88 2.05 0.11
N ALA A 165 9.97 1.55 1.34
CA ALA A 165 10.83 0.42 1.67
C ALA A 165 10.48 -0.83 0.84
N PHE A 166 9.19 -1.12 0.64
CA PHE A 166 8.76 -2.20 -0.24
C PHE A 166 9.26 -1.99 -1.69
N PHE A 167 9.11 -0.82 -2.27
CA PHE A 167 9.59 -0.56 -3.64
C PHE A 167 11.12 -0.71 -3.77
N LEU A 168 11.88 -0.31 -2.76
CA LEU A 168 13.32 -0.54 -2.72
C LEU A 168 13.65 -2.05 -2.66
N LEU A 169 12.94 -2.82 -1.84
CA LEU A 169 13.10 -4.27 -1.77
C LEU A 169 12.71 -4.95 -3.08
N LEU A 170 11.66 -4.49 -3.74
CA LEU A 170 11.23 -4.98 -5.05
C LEU A 170 12.32 -4.73 -6.10
N PHE A 171 12.90 -3.53 -6.13
CA PHE A 171 13.99 -3.17 -7.03
C PHE A 171 15.23 -4.05 -6.81
N VAL A 172 15.68 -4.19 -5.57
CA VAL A 172 16.83 -5.06 -5.21
C VAL A 172 16.55 -6.52 -5.58
N GLY A 173 15.34 -7.01 -5.26
CA GLY A 173 14.93 -8.37 -5.59
C GLY A 173 14.90 -8.62 -7.11
N PHE A 174 14.44 -7.63 -7.88
CA PHE A 174 14.41 -7.71 -9.34
C PHE A 174 15.83 -7.74 -9.95
N ILE A 175 16.76 -6.92 -9.45
CA ILE A 175 18.16 -6.96 -9.87
C ILE A 175 18.78 -8.33 -9.56
N ALA A 176 18.55 -8.86 -8.35
CA ALA A 176 19.04 -10.17 -7.96
C ALA A 176 18.48 -11.29 -8.86
N PHE A 177 17.21 -11.18 -9.23
CA PHE A 177 16.55 -12.11 -10.17
C PHE A 177 17.22 -12.08 -11.56
N LEU A 178 17.43 -10.89 -12.12
CA LEU A 178 18.10 -10.75 -13.42
C LEU A 178 19.54 -11.32 -13.37
N ALA A 179 20.28 -11.03 -12.31
CA ALA A 179 21.63 -11.58 -12.12
C ALA A 179 21.61 -13.12 -12.04
N SER A 180 20.60 -13.70 -11.39
CA SER A 180 20.45 -15.17 -11.31
C SER A 180 20.16 -15.79 -12.68
N LEU A 181 19.37 -15.14 -13.53
CA LEU A 181 19.09 -15.59 -14.91
C LEU A 181 20.36 -15.56 -15.76
N MET A 182 21.15 -14.49 -15.68
CA MET A 182 22.40 -14.36 -16.45
C MET A 182 23.40 -15.47 -16.05
N LYS A 183 23.55 -15.75 -14.77
CA LYS A 183 24.40 -16.86 -14.28
C LYS A 183 23.95 -18.20 -14.84
N ARG A 184 22.66 -18.52 -14.80
CA ARG A 184 22.13 -19.79 -15.32
C ARG A 184 22.40 -19.94 -16.81
N LYS A 185 22.22 -18.88 -17.60
CA LYS A 185 22.50 -18.90 -19.05
C LYS A 185 23.98 -19.12 -19.34
N TYR A 186 24.88 -18.51 -18.58
CA TYR A 186 26.33 -18.69 -18.76
C TYR A 186 26.75 -20.15 -18.53
N TRP A 187 26.27 -20.78 -17.46
CA TRP A 187 26.59 -22.20 -17.14
C TRP A 187 25.92 -23.21 -18.05
N SER A 188 24.92 -22.85 -18.85
CA SER A 188 24.31 -23.73 -19.85
C SER A 188 25.04 -23.69 -21.21
N LEU A 189 26.00 -22.78 -21.39
CA LEU A 189 26.79 -22.60 -22.60
C LEU A 189 28.25 -23.12 -22.47
N THR A 190 28.66 -23.44 -21.24
CA THR A 190 29.92 -24.10 -20.90
C THR A 190 29.72 -25.57 -20.58
#